data_849530637775b5210b646c61471e0c5b
#
_entry.id   849530637775b5210b646c61471e0c5b
#
_cell.length_a   1.000
_cell.length_b   1.000
_cell.length_c   1.000
_cell.angle_alpha   90.00
_cell.angle_beta   90.00
_cell.angle_gamma   90.00
#
_symmetry.space_group_name_H-M   'P 1'
#
loop_
_entity.id
_entity.type
_entity.pdbx_description
1 polymer ?
#
loop_
_entity_poly.entity_id
_entity_poly.type
_entity_poly.pdbx_seq_one_letter_code
_entity_poly.pdbx_strand_id
1 'polypeptide(L)'
;MFRKRLFSSLFLLLTTLINFSQERMNKLINEKSLYLKQHSSNPVDWMPWGDDALSLAKVEKKLMIISVGYSSCHWCHVMEEETFSNDEAAKIMNDKFINV
;
A
#
# COMPACT_ATOMS: atom_id res chain seq x y z
N MET A 1 43.16 -12.11 1.89
CA MET A 1 42.50 -10.90 2.40
C MET A 1 41.55 -10.25 1.40
N PHE A 2 41.91 -10.08 0.14
CA PHE A 2 41.04 -9.51 -0.89
C PHE A 2 39.79 -10.34 -1.24
N ARG A 3 39.85 -11.67 -1.17
CA ARG A 3 38.74 -12.58 -1.46
C ARG A 3 37.59 -12.48 -0.46
N LYS A 4 37.86 -12.21 0.82
CA LYS A 4 36.83 -12.11 1.86
C LYS A 4 36.01 -10.83 1.76
N ARG A 5 36.58 -9.73 1.28
CA ARG A 5 35.87 -8.46 1.09
C ARG A 5 34.92 -8.48 -0.13
N LEU A 6 35.33 -9.16 -1.21
CA LEU A 6 34.51 -9.35 -2.41
C LEU A 6 33.28 -10.23 -2.12
N PHE A 7 33.44 -11.27 -1.29
CA PHE A 7 32.35 -12.17 -0.92
C PHE A 7 31.27 -11.49 -0.08
N SER A 8 31.66 -10.64 0.90
CA SER A 8 30.69 -9.94 1.73
C SER A 8 29.96 -8.84 0.98
N SER A 9 30.58 -8.17 -0.01
CA SER A 9 29.93 -7.19 -0.87
C SER A 9 28.88 -7.83 -1.77
N LEU A 10 29.16 -9.01 -2.33
CA LEU A 10 28.23 -9.77 -3.17
C LEU A 10 27.03 -10.26 -2.37
N PHE A 11 27.24 -10.74 -1.15
CA PHE A 11 26.21 -11.18 -0.25
C PHE A 11 25.28 -10.04 0.18
N LEU A 12 25.81 -8.86 0.48
CA LEU A 12 25.03 -7.66 0.79
C LEU A 12 24.18 -7.19 -0.39
N LEU A 13 24.69 -7.23 -1.61
CA LEU A 13 23.95 -6.91 -2.83
C LEU A 13 22.79 -7.87 -3.07
N LEU A 14 22.97 -9.17 -2.87
CA LEU A 14 21.92 -10.18 -2.99
C LEU A 14 20.83 -10.01 -1.94
N THR A 15 21.18 -9.69 -0.70
CA THR A 15 20.20 -9.43 0.38
C THR A 15 19.38 -8.18 0.09
N THR A 16 19.99 -7.14 -0.45
CA THR A 16 19.30 -5.89 -0.83
C THR A 16 18.31 -6.14 -1.98
N LEU A 17 18.68 -6.95 -2.98
CA LEU A 17 17.80 -7.32 -4.09
C LEU A 17 16.59 -8.14 -3.63
N ILE A 18 16.76 -9.05 -2.68
CA ILE A 18 15.67 -9.85 -2.09
C ILE A 18 14.69 -8.95 -1.34
N ASN A 19 15.18 -7.94 -0.60
CA ASN A 19 14.32 -6.99 0.12
C ASN A 19 13.50 -6.10 -0.84
N PHE A 20 14.02 -5.78 -2.02
CA PHE A 20 13.30 -5.00 -3.04
C PHE A 20 12.18 -5.77 -3.72
N SER A 21 12.20 -7.09 -3.72
CA SER A 21 11.19 -7.93 -4.36
C SER A 21 9.99 -8.24 -3.48
N GLN A 22 10.00 -7.86 -2.20
CA GLN A 22 8.88 -8.07 -1.30
C GLN A 22 7.79 -7.03 -1.54
N GLU A 23 6.59 -7.49 -1.92
CA GLU A 23 5.42 -6.64 -2.06
C GLU A 23 5.03 -6.02 -0.72
N ARG A 24 4.82 -4.71 -0.76
CA ARG A 24 4.31 -3.97 0.38
C ARG A 24 2.80 -4.12 0.45
N MET A 25 2.29 -4.63 1.56
CA MET A 25 0.87 -4.72 1.81
C MET A 25 0.42 -3.60 2.74
N ASN A 26 -0.73 -3.01 2.45
CA ASN A 26 -1.35 -2.03 3.34
C ASN A 26 -2.16 -2.72 4.44
N LYS A 27 -2.81 -1.93 5.29
CA LYS A 27 -3.54 -2.42 6.46
C LYS A 27 -4.77 -3.26 6.15
N LEU A 28 -5.22 -3.31 4.88
CA LEU A 28 -6.35 -4.13 4.46
C LEU A 28 -6.03 -5.63 4.39
N ILE A 29 -4.76 -6.02 4.49
CA ILE A 29 -4.35 -7.43 4.39
C ILE A 29 -5.02 -8.33 5.43
N ASN A 30 -5.36 -7.79 6.60
CA ASN A 30 -5.99 -8.53 7.70
C ASN A 30 -7.51 -8.51 7.67
N GLU A 31 -8.10 -7.84 6.69
CA GLU A 31 -9.55 -7.74 6.58
C GLU A 31 -10.17 -9.04 6.05
N LYS A 32 -11.42 -9.31 6.45
CA LYS A 32 -12.16 -10.52 6.04
C LYS A 32 -12.83 -10.36 4.68
N SER A 33 -13.21 -9.14 4.31
CA SER A 33 -13.87 -8.88 3.03
C SER A 33 -12.93 -9.14 1.86
N LEU A 34 -13.40 -9.91 0.88
CA LEU A 34 -12.65 -10.15 -0.35
C LEU A 34 -12.34 -8.85 -1.09
N TYR A 35 -13.29 -7.95 -1.16
CA TYR A 35 -13.11 -6.63 -1.78
C TYR A 35 -11.96 -5.86 -1.13
N LEU A 36 -11.93 -5.80 0.19
CA LEU A 36 -10.86 -5.10 0.92
C LEU A 36 -9.51 -5.78 0.73
N LYS A 37 -9.46 -7.11 0.78
CA LYS A 37 -8.22 -7.85 0.53
C LYS A 37 -7.67 -7.64 -0.87
N GLN A 38 -8.51 -7.47 -1.88
CA GLN A 38 -8.09 -7.19 -3.25
C GLN A 38 -7.32 -5.86 -3.37
N HIS A 39 -7.60 -4.91 -2.48
CA HIS A 39 -6.91 -3.62 -2.43
C HIS A 39 -5.70 -3.60 -1.50
N SER A 40 -5.40 -4.72 -0.84
CA SER A 40 -4.27 -4.77 0.12
C SER A 40 -2.90 -4.61 -0.53
N SER A 41 -2.76 -4.94 -1.80
CA SER A 41 -1.52 -4.79 -2.58
C SER A 41 -1.41 -3.47 -3.33
N ASN A 42 -2.42 -2.60 -3.27
CA ASN A 42 -2.33 -1.27 -3.88
C ASN A 42 -1.23 -0.43 -3.23
N PRO A 43 -0.55 0.45 -4.00
CA PRO A 43 0.41 1.39 -3.43
C PRO A 43 -0.23 2.47 -2.56
N VAL A 44 -1.56 2.61 -2.59
CA VAL A 44 -2.29 3.48 -1.67
C VAL A 44 -2.26 2.87 -0.26
N ASP A 45 -1.96 3.68 0.74
CA ASP A 45 -1.96 3.26 2.15
C ASP A 45 -3.39 3.22 2.70
N TRP A 46 -4.18 2.27 2.21
CA TRP A 46 -5.55 2.07 2.64
C TRP A 46 -5.63 1.67 4.10
N MET A 47 -6.60 2.25 4.80
CA MET A 47 -6.97 1.87 6.16
C MET A 47 -8.40 1.33 6.19
N PRO A 48 -8.71 0.37 7.07
CA PRO A 48 -10.11 0.01 7.31
C PRO A 48 -10.90 1.21 7.85
N TRP A 49 -12.19 1.26 7.52
CA TRP A 49 -13.08 2.22 8.15
C TRP A 49 -13.13 1.99 9.65
N GLY A 50 -12.95 3.04 10.43
CA GLY A 50 -13.01 2.94 11.88
C GLY A 50 -12.43 4.15 12.58
N ASP A 51 -12.41 4.08 13.90
CA ASP A 51 -11.96 5.17 14.77
C ASP A 51 -10.48 5.52 14.56
N ASP A 52 -9.64 4.55 14.22
CA ASP A 52 -8.23 4.80 13.99
C ASP A 52 -8.01 5.72 12.79
N ALA A 53 -8.74 5.49 11.69
CA ALA A 53 -8.64 6.34 10.50
C ALA A 53 -9.18 7.75 10.78
N LEU A 54 -10.30 7.86 11.48
CA LEU A 54 -10.89 9.14 11.87
C LEU A 54 -9.95 9.93 12.77
N SER A 55 -9.36 9.27 13.74
CA SER A 55 -8.41 9.90 14.68
C SER A 55 -7.14 10.36 13.94
N LEU A 56 -6.62 9.55 13.03
CA LEU A 56 -5.44 9.90 12.25
C LEU A 56 -5.68 11.12 11.35
N ALA A 57 -6.84 11.17 10.70
CA ALA A 57 -7.23 12.31 9.87
C ALA A 57 -7.29 13.60 10.69
N LYS A 58 -7.83 13.51 11.89
CA LYS A 58 -7.93 14.65 12.82
C LYS A 58 -6.55 15.10 13.30
N VAL A 59 -5.70 14.19 13.71
CA VAL A 59 -4.35 14.49 14.22
C VAL A 59 -3.48 15.09 13.12
N GLU A 60 -3.50 14.53 11.93
CA GLU A 60 -2.72 15.01 10.79
C GLU A 60 -3.36 16.16 10.02
N LYS A 61 -4.59 16.52 10.38
CA LYS A 61 -5.37 17.59 9.72
C LYS A 61 -5.49 17.36 8.21
N LYS A 62 -5.77 16.13 7.83
CA LYS A 62 -5.96 15.72 6.45
C LYS A 62 -7.41 15.41 6.16
N LEU A 63 -7.84 15.68 4.92
CA LEU A 63 -9.10 15.21 4.41
C LEU A 63 -9.07 13.69 4.20
N MET A 64 -10.22 13.07 4.21
CA MET A 64 -10.34 11.64 3.96
C MET A 64 -10.86 11.39 2.55
N ILE A 65 -10.30 10.41 1.89
CA ILE A 65 -10.89 9.78 0.70
C ILE A 65 -11.54 8.49 1.19
N ILE A 66 -12.85 8.37 0.98
CA ILE A 66 -13.62 7.19 1.39
C ILE A 66 -14.07 6.48 0.13
N SER A 67 -13.55 5.26 -0.08
CA SER A 67 -13.94 4.40 -1.18
C SER A 67 -14.87 3.30 -0.67
N VAL A 68 -16.02 3.16 -1.30
CA VAL A 68 -17.02 2.13 -0.96
C VAL A 68 -17.30 1.27 -2.17
N GLY A 69 -17.24 -0.03 -2.00
CA GLY A 69 -17.46 -0.96 -3.10
C GLY A 69 -17.67 -2.39 -2.63
N TYR A 70 -17.69 -3.30 -3.58
CA TYR A 70 -17.85 -4.73 -3.33
C TYR A 70 -17.12 -5.54 -4.41
N SER A 71 -16.86 -6.82 -4.15
CA SER A 71 -15.96 -7.65 -4.97
C SER A 71 -16.45 -7.87 -6.42
N SER A 72 -17.76 -7.82 -6.67
CA SER A 72 -18.33 -7.96 -8.02
C SER A 72 -18.59 -6.61 -8.72
N CYS A 73 -18.15 -5.51 -8.16
CA CYS A 73 -18.35 -4.18 -8.73
C CYS A 73 -17.37 -3.94 -9.89
N HIS A 74 -17.89 -3.87 -11.12
CA HIS A 74 -17.06 -3.67 -12.31
C HIS A 74 -16.26 -2.37 -12.26
N TRP A 75 -16.91 -1.25 -11.97
CA TRP A 75 -16.27 0.06 -11.95
C TRP A 75 -15.29 0.23 -10.78
N CYS A 76 -15.49 -0.50 -9.69
CA CYS A 76 -14.54 -0.55 -8.60
C CYS A 76 -13.22 -1.18 -9.05
N HIS A 77 -13.27 -2.24 -9.85
CA HIS A 77 -12.08 -2.89 -10.41
C HIS A 77 -11.38 -2.00 -11.43
N VAL A 78 -12.13 -1.30 -12.28
CA VAL A 78 -11.57 -0.32 -13.22
C VAL A 78 -10.83 0.79 -12.47
N MET A 79 -11.42 1.32 -11.41
CA MET A 79 -10.80 2.34 -10.56
C MET A 79 -9.51 1.83 -9.91
N GLU A 80 -9.52 0.58 -9.46
CA GLU A 80 -8.32 -0.06 -8.90
C GLU A 80 -7.21 -0.15 -9.94
N GLU A 81 -7.50 -0.65 -11.13
CA GLU A 81 -6.50 -0.85 -12.18
C GLU A 81 -5.93 0.48 -12.70
N GLU A 82 -6.77 1.48 -12.92
CA GLU A 82 -6.37 2.74 -13.56
C GLU A 82 -5.82 3.76 -12.57
N THR A 83 -6.36 3.83 -11.36
CA THR A 83 -6.02 4.88 -10.40
C THR A 83 -5.29 4.37 -9.17
N PHE A 84 -5.88 3.39 -8.47
CA PHE A 84 -5.34 2.93 -7.19
C PHE A 84 -4.05 2.12 -7.31
N SER A 85 -3.78 1.56 -8.48
CA SER A 85 -2.54 0.86 -8.79
C SER A 85 -1.47 1.77 -9.41
N ASN A 86 -1.80 3.02 -9.66
CA ASN A 86 -0.89 4.01 -10.22
C ASN A 86 -0.05 4.63 -9.10
N ASP A 87 1.28 4.53 -9.21
CA ASP A 87 2.20 5.01 -8.17
C ASP A 87 2.14 6.53 -7.97
N GLU A 88 1.96 7.30 -9.04
CA GLU A 88 1.87 8.76 -8.95
C GLU A 88 0.59 9.20 -8.23
N ALA A 89 -0.54 8.58 -8.59
CA ALA A 89 -1.81 8.84 -7.91
C ALA A 89 -1.75 8.43 -6.45
N ALA A 90 -1.19 7.25 -6.16
CA ALA A 90 -1.02 6.76 -4.81
C ALA A 90 -0.16 7.69 -3.95
N LYS A 91 0.90 8.24 -4.51
CA LYS A 91 1.76 9.19 -3.80
C LYS A 91 0.99 10.43 -3.35
N ILE A 92 0.18 11.00 -4.23
CA ILE A 92 -0.67 12.15 -3.90
C ILE A 92 -1.69 11.78 -2.83
N MET A 93 -2.34 10.63 -3.00
CA MET A 93 -3.34 10.14 -2.05
C MET A 93 -2.73 9.91 -0.66
N ASN A 94 -1.55 9.31 -0.59
CA ASN A 94 -0.87 9.03 0.67
C ASN A 94 -0.36 10.31 1.34
N ASP A 95 0.14 11.25 0.57
CA ASP A 95 0.70 12.51 1.10
C ASP A 95 -0.39 13.48 1.60
N LYS A 96 -1.51 13.55 0.90
CA LYS A 96 -2.51 14.61 1.11
C LYS A 96 -3.77 14.15 1.84
N PHE A 97 -4.05 12.86 1.86
CA PHE A 97 -5.31 12.31 2.37
C PHE A 97 -5.08 11.13 3.30
N ILE A 98 -6.07 10.86 4.13
CA ILE A 98 -6.23 9.58 4.80
C ILE A 98 -7.22 8.77 3.94
N ASN A 99 -6.82 7.59 3.48
CA ASN A 99 -7.54 6.79 2.51
C ASN A 99 -8.22 5.58 3.19
N VAL A 100 -9.51 5.47 3.03
CA VAL A 100 -10.34 4.46 3.71
C VAL A 100 -11.23 3.71 2.73
#